data_bec806e0a5677b72c4dbebfcf188158f
#
_entry.id   bec806e0a5677b72c4dbebfcf188158f
#
_cell.length_a   1.000
_cell.length_b   1.000
_cell.length_c   1.000
_cell.angle_alpha   90.00
_cell.angle_beta   90.00
_cell.angle_gamma   90.00
#
_symmetry.space_group_name_H-M   'P 1'
#
loop_
_entity.id
_entity.type
_entity.pdbx_description
1 polymer ?
#
loop_
_entity_poly.entity_id
_entity_poly.type
_entity_poly.pdbx_seq_one_letter_code
_entity_poly.pdbx_strand_id
1 'polypeptide(L)'
;MKRRLHRFISFILLLLLAAGCYGGLRFYAFLSTPASDAPREFVLSIAPGEGFDRVAYALHKEGAVTDVALFRMLARLKGSLNRAQAGDYQISTGWTPDQVLRQITEGRAMLYRLSVREGLTWWETAAAVEQQGFARFEDFRDVIRDPGFLREHNIPFADAEGFLFPETYLLPKPRTPLDREQAWATASNMVRMFWKKTEALWNDPSFVKKSAVSRKSEASAEAEARVNATDLVGPDAKAADAASAVPLSPGAAGAGANAGDAAGGGQNSLPALPTPATPEGQTLPADNDNPHKANTVLPATPEGQTLPAGKAQTPQSFSGPAAAAAPEGPGSPAEVDEDALRRLVILASLVEKETGLPGERGLVAGVFANRLRLGMLLQCDPTIVYGIGMSFRGRIRRSQIEDANNRYNTYRHAGLPPGPICSPGLEALKAAFAPGGHDFLYFVASGTGAGHTFSKTLDEHNRAVQLYRARPRGGNTP
;
A
#
# COMPACT_ATOMS: atom_id res chain seq x y z
N MET A 1 -30.24 -78.58 8.67
CA MET A 1 -30.21 -77.10 8.82
C MET A 1 -28.82 -76.51 8.65
N LYS A 2 -27.78 -77.02 9.34
CA LYS A 2 -26.39 -76.49 9.33
C LYS A 2 -25.80 -76.33 7.88
N ARG A 3 -25.93 -77.35 6.99
CA ARG A 3 -25.38 -77.29 5.61
C ARG A 3 -26.03 -76.20 4.70
N ARG A 4 -27.31 -75.86 4.90
CA ARG A 4 -27.99 -74.83 4.16
C ARG A 4 -27.51 -73.45 4.67
N LEU A 5 -27.30 -73.28 5.96
CA LEU A 5 -26.78 -72.07 6.56
C LEU A 5 -25.36 -71.78 6.07
N HIS A 6 -24.46 -72.81 6.03
CA HIS A 6 -23.08 -72.55 5.50
C HIS A 6 -23.08 -72.11 4.00
N ARG A 7 -23.90 -72.73 3.19
CA ARG A 7 -24.03 -72.33 1.76
C ARG A 7 -24.54 -70.92 1.63
N PHE A 8 -25.46 -70.47 2.47
CA PHE A 8 -26.00 -69.13 2.47
C PHE A 8 -24.93 -68.10 2.92
N ILE A 9 -24.18 -68.41 3.99
CA ILE A 9 -23.07 -67.60 4.45
C ILE A 9 -21.95 -67.49 3.41
N SER A 10 -21.58 -68.63 2.76
CA SER A 10 -20.58 -68.61 1.67
C SER A 10 -21.03 -67.78 0.45
N PHE A 11 -22.32 -67.83 0.12
CA PHE A 11 -22.87 -67.00 -0.95
C PHE A 11 -22.82 -65.49 -0.62
N ILE A 12 -23.15 -65.10 0.61
CA ILE A 12 -23.03 -63.71 1.07
C ILE A 12 -21.55 -63.26 1.05
N LEU A 13 -20.65 -64.13 1.50
CA LEU A 13 -19.21 -63.82 1.48
C LEU A 13 -18.67 -63.64 0.07
N LEU A 14 -19.13 -64.50 -0.88
CA LEU A 14 -18.77 -64.35 -2.29
C LEU A 14 -19.32 -63.08 -2.91
N LEU A 15 -20.56 -62.70 -2.55
CA LEU A 15 -21.18 -61.44 -2.99
C LEU A 15 -20.42 -60.20 -2.46
N LEU A 16 -20.04 -60.21 -1.19
CA LEU A 16 -19.25 -59.18 -0.57
C LEU A 16 -17.85 -59.07 -1.20
N LEU A 17 -17.21 -60.19 -1.47
CA LEU A 17 -15.93 -60.23 -2.18
C LEU A 17 -16.05 -59.70 -3.60
N ALA A 18 -17.06 -60.07 -4.36
CA ALA A 18 -17.33 -59.56 -5.71
C ALA A 18 -17.60 -58.04 -5.70
N ALA A 19 -18.41 -57.57 -4.74
CA ALA A 19 -18.68 -56.17 -4.54
C ALA A 19 -17.41 -55.37 -4.19
N GLY A 20 -16.56 -55.95 -3.30
CA GLY A 20 -15.26 -55.37 -2.95
C GLY A 20 -14.29 -55.29 -4.12
N CYS A 21 -14.21 -56.37 -4.93
CA CYS A 21 -13.41 -56.38 -6.15
C CYS A 21 -13.92 -55.36 -7.18
N TYR A 22 -15.21 -55.26 -7.38
CA TYR A 22 -15.81 -54.27 -8.27
C TYR A 22 -15.56 -52.87 -7.79
N GLY A 23 -15.74 -52.57 -6.48
CA GLY A 23 -15.45 -51.26 -5.91
C GLY A 23 -13.98 -50.89 -6.02
N GLY A 24 -13.07 -51.88 -5.79
CA GLY A 24 -11.64 -51.71 -5.95
C GLY A 24 -11.21 -51.37 -7.39
N LEU A 25 -11.74 -52.10 -8.36
CA LEU A 25 -11.49 -51.88 -9.77
C LEU A 25 -12.02 -50.48 -10.21
N ARG A 26 -13.24 -50.14 -9.81
CA ARG A 26 -13.81 -48.82 -10.06
C ARG A 26 -13.00 -47.69 -9.47
N PHE A 27 -12.52 -47.84 -8.24
CA PHE A 27 -11.67 -46.89 -7.57
C PHE A 27 -10.31 -46.75 -8.28
N TYR A 28 -9.71 -47.87 -8.67
CA TYR A 28 -8.46 -47.89 -9.42
C TYR A 28 -8.60 -47.18 -10.78
N ALA A 29 -9.67 -47.47 -11.54
CA ALA A 29 -9.97 -46.78 -12.78
C ALA A 29 -10.15 -45.30 -12.57
N PHE A 30 -10.87 -44.88 -11.52
CA PHE A 30 -11.02 -43.46 -11.15
C PHE A 30 -9.68 -42.79 -10.89
N LEU A 31 -8.74 -43.43 -10.20
CA LEU A 31 -7.44 -42.87 -9.87
C LEU A 31 -6.54 -42.65 -11.11
N SER A 32 -6.64 -43.53 -12.10
CA SER A 32 -5.76 -43.58 -13.25
C SER A 32 -6.30 -42.82 -14.47
N THR A 33 -7.60 -42.48 -14.48
CA THR A 33 -8.23 -41.88 -15.64
C THR A 33 -8.49 -40.39 -15.41
N PRO A 34 -7.98 -39.49 -16.27
CA PRO A 34 -8.37 -38.09 -16.27
C PRO A 34 -9.89 -37.93 -16.45
N ALA A 35 -10.42 -36.80 -15.95
CA ALA A 35 -11.85 -36.54 -16.04
C ALA A 35 -12.30 -36.21 -17.45
N SER A 36 -11.41 -35.74 -18.32
CA SER A 36 -11.70 -35.39 -19.75
C SER A 36 -10.50 -35.71 -20.64
N ASP A 37 -10.82 -36.27 -21.83
CA ASP A 37 -9.85 -36.50 -22.90
C ASP A 37 -9.48 -35.18 -23.66
N ALA A 38 -10.31 -34.15 -23.54
CA ALA A 38 -10.05 -32.81 -24.07
C ALA A 38 -9.74 -31.88 -22.90
N PRO A 39 -8.44 -31.70 -22.53
CA PRO A 39 -8.06 -30.93 -21.37
C PRO A 39 -8.43 -29.45 -21.52
N ARG A 40 -9.13 -28.92 -20.51
CA ARG A 40 -9.44 -27.50 -20.36
C ARG A 40 -8.87 -27.01 -19.04
N GLU A 41 -8.22 -25.87 -19.04
CA GLU A 41 -7.74 -25.20 -17.82
C GLU A 41 -8.80 -24.24 -17.31
N PHE A 42 -8.96 -24.17 -16.00
CA PHE A 42 -9.81 -23.20 -15.31
C PHE A 42 -9.23 -22.84 -13.96
N VAL A 43 -9.70 -21.73 -13.39
CA VAL A 43 -9.31 -21.30 -12.04
C VAL A 43 -10.36 -21.73 -11.04
N LEU A 44 -9.94 -22.55 -10.07
CA LEU A 44 -10.73 -22.94 -8.92
C LEU A 44 -10.41 -21.99 -7.75
N SER A 45 -11.40 -21.27 -7.26
CA SER A 45 -11.27 -20.40 -6.09
C SER A 45 -11.78 -21.14 -4.84
N ILE A 46 -10.91 -21.35 -3.84
CA ILE A 46 -11.25 -22.00 -2.58
C ILE A 46 -11.31 -20.92 -1.48
N ALA A 47 -12.48 -20.82 -0.81
CA ALA A 47 -12.70 -19.84 0.26
C ALA A 47 -11.99 -20.25 1.59
N PRO A 48 -11.47 -19.34 2.48
CA PRO A 48 -11.02 -19.71 3.84
C PRO A 48 -12.15 -20.40 4.59
N GLY A 49 -11.83 -21.53 5.21
CA GLY A 49 -12.84 -22.31 5.91
C GLY A 49 -13.84 -23.05 5.03
N GLU A 50 -13.65 -23.04 3.71
CA GLU A 50 -14.51 -23.80 2.81
C GLU A 50 -14.30 -25.28 2.99
N GLY A 51 -15.38 -25.99 3.29
CA GLY A 51 -15.34 -27.43 3.52
C GLY A 51 -15.00 -28.21 2.24
N PHE A 52 -14.21 -29.28 2.36
CA PHE A 52 -13.75 -30.11 1.25
C PHE A 52 -14.89 -30.57 0.33
N ASP A 53 -16.10 -30.80 0.86
CA ASP A 53 -17.26 -31.21 0.09
C ASP A 53 -17.70 -30.19 -0.96
N ARG A 54 -17.64 -28.90 -0.65
CA ARG A 54 -17.92 -27.83 -1.62
C ARG A 54 -16.85 -27.77 -2.69
N VAL A 55 -15.59 -27.89 -2.30
CA VAL A 55 -14.45 -27.94 -3.22
C VAL A 55 -14.58 -29.12 -4.18
N ALA A 56 -14.89 -30.33 -3.66
CA ALA A 56 -15.09 -31.51 -4.48
C ALA A 56 -16.27 -31.39 -5.46
N TYR A 57 -17.36 -30.76 -5.00
CA TYR A 57 -18.52 -30.48 -5.86
C TYR A 57 -18.20 -29.44 -6.94
N ALA A 58 -17.46 -28.38 -6.60
CA ALA A 58 -17.02 -27.37 -7.57
C ALA A 58 -16.12 -28.01 -8.66
N LEU A 59 -15.17 -28.86 -8.27
CA LEU A 59 -14.31 -29.59 -9.19
C LEU A 59 -15.11 -30.53 -10.12
N HIS A 60 -16.15 -31.17 -9.58
CA HIS A 60 -17.04 -32.03 -10.37
C HIS A 60 -17.85 -31.20 -11.38
N LYS A 61 -18.40 -30.07 -10.94
CA LYS A 61 -19.17 -29.14 -11.80
C LYS A 61 -18.32 -28.62 -12.97
N GLU A 62 -17.05 -28.31 -12.73
CA GLU A 62 -16.09 -27.88 -13.75
C GLU A 62 -15.53 -29.04 -14.59
N GLY A 63 -15.88 -30.28 -14.29
CA GLY A 63 -15.44 -31.45 -15.03
C GLY A 63 -14.01 -31.90 -14.76
N ALA A 64 -13.40 -31.49 -13.64
CA ALA A 64 -12.06 -31.92 -13.23
C ALA A 64 -12.07 -33.21 -12.40
N VAL A 65 -13.24 -33.60 -11.90
CA VAL A 65 -13.46 -34.82 -11.13
C VAL A 65 -14.77 -35.48 -11.61
N THR A 66 -14.71 -36.75 -11.94
CA THR A 66 -15.87 -37.50 -12.46
C THR A 66 -16.84 -37.96 -11.38
N ASP A 67 -16.35 -38.24 -10.15
CA ASP A 67 -17.14 -38.78 -9.05
C ASP A 67 -16.70 -38.16 -7.71
N VAL A 68 -17.61 -37.36 -7.10
CA VAL A 68 -17.37 -36.66 -5.83
C VAL A 68 -17.13 -37.63 -4.67
N ALA A 69 -17.86 -38.76 -4.64
CA ALA A 69 -17.74 -39.72 -3.54
C ALA A 69 -16.39 -40.45 -3.56
N LEU A 70 -15.92 -40.83 -4.74
CA LEU A 70 -14.59 -41.43 -4.92
C LEU A 70 -13.48 -40.40 -4.65
N PHE A 71 -13.67 -39.15 -5.00
CA PHE A 71 -12.70 -38.09 -4.71
C PHE A 71 -12.60 -37.80 -3.20
N ARG A 72 -13.73 -37.79 -2.49
CA ARG A 72 -13.73 -37.71 -1.01
C ARG A 72 -13.06 -38.91 -0.38
N MET A 73 -13.30 -40.13 -0.91
CA MET A 73 -12.63 -41.34 -0.44
C MET A 73 -11.11 -41.25 -0.62
N LEU A 74 -10.65 -40.77 -1.80
CA LEU A 74 -9.23 -40.54 -2.04
C LEU A 74 -8.63 -39.53 -1.03
N ALA A 75 -9.30 -38.40 -0.82
CA ALA A 75 -8.85 -37.39 0.13
C ALA A 75 -8.81 -37.94 1.58
N ARG A 76 -9.80 -38.78 1.96
CA ARG A 76 -9.82 -39.45 3.27
C ARG A 76 -8.66 -40.44 3.44
N LEU A 77 -8.40 -41.26 2.41
CA LEU A 77 -7.28 -42.23 2.45
C LEU A 77 -5.92 -41.52 2.53
N LYS A 78 -5.77 -40.34 1.94
CA LYS A 78 -4.56 -39.52 2.00
C LYS A 78 -4.51 -38.58 3.22
N GLY A 79 -5.52 -38.58 4.09
CA GLY A 79 -5.58 -37.67 5.24
C GLY A 79 -5.64 -36.21 4.87
N SER A 80 -6.20 -35.87 3.68
CA SER A 80 -6.16 -34.56 3.07
C SER A 80 -7.48 -33.78 3.15
N LEU A 81 -8.51 -34.28 3.83
CA LEU A 81 -9.83 -33.65 3.92
C LEU A 81 -9.81 -32.23 4.51
N ASN A 82 -8.87 -31.95 5.43
CA ASN A 82 -8.73 -30.64 6.10
C ASN A 82 -7.48 -29.89 5.63
N ARG A 83 -6.86 -30.31 4.53
CA ARG A 83 -5.60 -29.74 4.03
C ARG A 83 -5.77 -28.89 2.77
N ALA A 84 -6.99 -28.79 2.24
CA ALA A 84 -7.27 -27.88 1.13
C ALA A 84 -7.02 -26.44 1.60
N GLN A 85 -6.09 -25.76 0.94
CA GLN A 85 -5.72 -24.40 1.29
C GLN A 85 -6.60 -23.41 0.55
N ALA A 86 -6.90 -22.30 1.20
CA ALA A 86 -7.62 -21.20 0.58
C ALA A 86 -6.76 -20.50 -0.50
N GLY A 87 -7.36 -20.15 -1.63
CA GLY A 87 -6.68 -19.48 -2.74
C GLY A 87 -7.25 -19.85 -4.09
N ASP A 88 -6.70 -19.24 -5.13
CA ASP A 88 -7.01 -19.56 -6.52
C ASP A 88 -6.01 -20.58 -7.05
N TYR A 89 -6.52 -21.64 -7.69
CA TYR A 89 -5.71 -22.72 -8.24
C TYR A 89 -6.02 -22.91 -9.70
N GLN A 90 -4.99 -22.95 -10.54
CA GLN A 90 -5.14 -23.38 -11.91
C GLN A 90 -5.25 -24.91 -11.93
N ILE A 91 -6.37 -25.42 -12.45
CA ILE A 91 -6.71 -26.85 -12.52
C ILE A 91 -6.94 -27.19 -13.99
N SER A 92 -6.50 -28.38 -14.41
CA SER A 92 -6.80 -28.95 -15.71
C SER A 92 -7.75 -30.12 -15.58
N THR A 93 -8.77 -30.19 -16.46
CA THR A 93 -9.67 -31.36 -16.54
C THR A 93 -8.97 -32.60 -17.10
N GLY A 94 -7.78 -32.45 -17.68
CA GLY A 94 -6.91 -33.54 -18.13
C GLY A 94 -6.04 -34.14 -17.02
N TRP A 95 -6.14 -33.63 -15.78
CA TRP A 95 -5.40 -34.20 -14.64
C TRP A 95 -6.13 -35.38 -14.04
N THR A 96 -5.36 -36.31 -13.48
CA THR A 96 -5.91 -37.39 -12.65
C THR A 96 -6.44 -36.82 -11.33
N PRO A 97 -7.40 -37.49 -10.69
CA PRO A 97 -7.92 -37.06 -9.38
C PRO A 97 -6.82 -36.88 -8.32
N ASP A 98 -5.75 -37.64 -8.39
CA ASP A 98 -4.60 -37.50 -7.50
C ASP A 98 -3.81 -36.22 -7.75
N GLN A 99 -3.62 -35.85 -9.00
CA GLN A 99 -2.96 -34.57 -9.37
C GLN A 99 -3.80 -33.36 -8.92
N VAL A 100 -5.13 -33.43 -9.14
CA VAL A 100 -6.07 -32.41 -8.68
C VAL A 100 -6.01 -32.26 -7.15
N LEU A 101 -6.05 -33.38 -6.42
CA LEU A 101 -5.98 -33.38 -4.95
C LEU A 101 -4.66 -32.74 -4.46
N ARG A 102 -3.53 -33.15 -5.04
CA ARG A 102 -2.23 -32.57 -4.70
C ARG A 102 -2.17 -31.06 -4.96
N GLN A 103 -2.70 -30.61 -6.09
CA GLN A 103 -2.71 -29.20 -6.42
C GLN A 103 -3.41 -28.33 -5.38
N ILE A 104 -4.56 -28.78 -4.84
CA ILE A 104 -5.32 -28.02 -3.85
C ILE A 104 -4.82 -28.19 -2.41
N THR A 105 -3.99 -29.22 -2.13
CA THR A 105 -3.49 -29.49 -0.77
C THR A 105 -2.01 -29.14 -0.57
N GLU A 106 -1.20 -29.19 -1.61
CA GLU A 106 0.25 -29.01 -1.60
C GLU A 106 0.71 -27.97 -2.65
N GLY A 107 -0.15 -27.68 -3.63
CA GLY A 107 0.13 -26.73 -4.71
C GLY A 107 0.16 -25.29 -4.19
N ARG A 108 0.86 -24.43 -4.92
CA ARG A 108 0.88 -23.00 -4.64
C ARG A 108 -0.35 -22.36 -5.26
N ALA A 109 -1.08 -21.59 -4.46
CA ALA A 109 -2.13 -20.73 -4.98
C ALA A 109 -1.57 -19.73 -6.01
N MET A 110 -2.39 -19.34 -6.97
CA MET A 110 -2.05 -18.31 -7.94
C MET A 110 -1.81 -16.99 -7.21
N LEU A 111 -0.74 -16.32 -7.59
CA LEU A 111 -0.41 -14.99 -7.08
C LEU A 111 -0.66 -13.96 -8.16
N TYR A 112 -1.26 -12.86 -7.75
CA TYR A 112 -1.56 -11.72 -8.60
C TYR A 112 -0.61 -10.58 -8.27
N ARG A 113 -0.27 -9.80 -9.30
CA ARG A 113 0.67 -8.70 -9.17
C ARG A 113 -0.04 -7.45 -8.63
N LEU A 114 0.49 -6.90 -7.53
CA LEU A 114 0.15 -5.58 -7.03
C LEU A 114 1.41 -4.70 -7.14
N SER A 115 1.38 -3.70 -8.01
CA SER A 115 2.53 -2.80 -8.22
C SER A 115 2.29 -1.44 -7.57
N VAL A 116 3.20 -1.04 -6.68
CA VAL A 116 3.22 0.24 -5.99
C VAL A 116 4.50 0.97 -6.35
N ARG A 117 4.39 2.17 -6.93
CA ARG A 117 5.54 2.97 -7.36
C ARG A 117 6.19 3.73 -6.20
N GLU A 118 7.45 4.08 -6.36
CA GLU A 118 8.17 4.96 -5.43
C GLU A 118 7.54 6.36 -5.39
N GLY A 119 7.64 7.02 -4.25
CA GLY A 119 7.20 8.39 -4.06
C GLY A 119 5.69 8.60 -3.98
N LEU A 120 4.86 7.55 -3.96
CA LEU A 120 3.42 7.69 -3.73
C LEU A 120 3.15 8.08 -2.29
N THR A 121 2.17 8.96 -2.10
CA THR A 121 1.57 9.23 -0.80
C THR A 121 0.66 8.07 -0.39
N TRP A 122 0.27 8.00 0.90
CA TRP A 122 -0.63 6.94 1.36
C TRP A 122 -1.96 6.91 0.59
N TRP A 123 -2.52 8.08 0.20
CA TRP A 123 -3.79 8.12 -0.55
C TRP A 123 -3.61 7.70 -2.01
N GLU A 124 -2.48 8.03 -2.65
CA GLU A 124 -2.16 7.52 -3.99
C GLU A 124 -1.91 6.02 -3.96
N THR A 125 -1.26 5.52 -2.91
CA THR A 125 -1.06 4.09 -2.68
C THR A 125 -2.41 3.39 -2.45
N ALA A 126 -3.29 3.94 -1.60
CA ALA A 126 -4.64 3.39 -1.38
C ALA A 126 -5.45 3.32 -2.68
N ALA A 127 -5.40 4.38 -3.50
CA ALA A 127 -6.06 4.40 -4.80
C ALA A 127 -5.48 3.34 -5.77
N ALA A 128 -4.15 3.17 -5.79
CA ALA A 128 -3.50 2.15 -6.60
C ALA A 128 -3.85 0.72 -6.15
N VAL A 129 -3.96 0.49 -4.85
CA VAL A 129 -4.38 -0.79 -4.25
C VAL A 129 -5.83 -1.11 -4.61
N GLU A 130 -6.72 -0.12 -4.54
CA GLU A 130 -8.14 -0.27 -4.92
C GLU A 130 -8.29 -0.53 -6.42
N GLN A 131 -7.63 0.24 -7.26
CA GLN A 131 -7.67 0.08 -8.71
C GLN A 131 -7.22 -1.33 -9.16
N GLN A 132 -6.27 -1.92 -8.44
CA GLN A 132 -5.75 -3.26 -8.70
C GLN A 132 -6.58 -4.37 -7.99
N GLY A 133 -7.60 -3.99 -7.21
CA GLY A 133 -8.58 -4.91 -6.61
C GLY A 133 -8.10 -5.63 -5.36
N PHE A 134 -7.15 -5.06 -4.59
CA PHE A 134 -6.59 -5.68 -3.40
C PHE A 134 -7.19 -5.17 -2.07
N ALA A 135 -7.73 -3.96 -2.02
CA ALA A 135 -8.52 -3.44 -0.91
C ALA A 135 -9.38 -2.27 -1.38
N ARG A 136 -10.44 -1.93 -0.65
CA ARG A 136 -11.16 -0.68 -0.85
C ARG A 136 -10.34 0.47 -0.27
N PHE A 137 -10.40 1.64 -0.91
CA PHE A 137 -9.69 2.84 -0.45
C PHE A 137 -9.96 3.17 1.03
N GLU A 138 -11.23 3.15 1.42
CA GLU A 138 -11.66 3.49 2.77
C GLU A 138 -11.13 2.50 3.82
N ASP A 139 -11.23 1.20 3.55
CA ASP A 139 -10.71 0.16 4.44
C ASP A 139 -9.20 0.25 4.59
N PHE A 140 -8.49 0.50 3.48
CA PHE A 140 -7.03 0.65 3.50
C PHE A 140 -6.61 1.89 4.30
N ARG A 141 -7.29 3.05 4.09
CA ARG A 141 -7.09 4.27 4.87
C ARG A 141 -7.28 4.03 6.37
N ASP A 142 -8.35 3.35 6.73
CA ASP A 142 -8.71 3.12 8.13
C ASP A 142 -7.73 2.13 8.81
N VAL A 143 -7.21 1.15 8.06
CA VAL A 143 -6.20 0.21 8.54
C VAL A 143 -4.88 0.91 8.81
N ILE A 144 -4.35 1.69 7.86
CA ILE A 144 -3.04 2.34 8.01
C ILE A 144 -3.00 3.42 9.10
N ARG A 145 -4.15 3.78 9.67
CA ARG A 145 -4.32 4.71 10.79
C ARG A 145 -4.78 4.02 12.07
N ASP A 146 -5.02 2.73 12.02
CA ASP A 146 -5.44 1.97 13.19
C ASP A 146 -4.30 1.88 14.21
N PRO A 147 -4.51 2.30 15.47
CA PRO A 147 -3.47 2.24 16.48
C PRO A 147 -2.96 0.82 16.78
N GLY A 148 -3.79 -0.21 16.56
CA GLY A 148 -3.40 -1.61 16.67
C GLY A 148 -2.41 -1.98 15.57
N PHE A 149 -2.73 -1.62 14.32
CA PHE A 149 -1.86 -1.82 13.16
C PHE A 149 -0.51 -1.12 13.33
N LEU A 150 -0.53 0.16 13.73
CA LEU A 150 0.70 0.94 13.91
C LEU A 150 1.61 0.34 14.99
N ARG A 151 1.04 -0.11 16.12
CA ARG A 151 1.81 -0.78 17.18
C ARG A 151 2.35 -2.14 16.74
N GLU A 152 1.52 -2.97 16.09
CA GLU A 152 1.92 -4.29 15.58
C GLU A 152 3.13 -4.18 14.64
N HIS A 153 3.17 -3.12 13.86
CA HIS A 153 4.21 -2.91 12.86
C HIS A 153 5.32 -1.93 13.28
N ASN A 154 5.36 -1.50 14.55
CA ASN A 154 6.34 -0.56 15.08
C ASN A 154 6.47 0.73 14.25
N ILE A 155 5.33 1.31 13.88
CA ILE A 155 5.26 2.57 13.13
C ILE A 155 5.11 3.73 14.13
N PRO A 156 6.09 4.65 14.21
CA PRO A 156 6.09 5.72 15.20
C PRO A 156 5.36 6.99 14.75
N PHE A 157 4.39 6.85 13.84
CA PHE A 157 3.62 7.96 13.28
C PHE A 157 2.11 7.76 13.48
N ALA A 158 1.33 8.79 13.14
CA ALA A 158 -0.14 8.74 13.22
C ALA A 158 -0.79 7.92 12.11
N ASP A 159 -0.03 7.61 11.07
CA ASP A 159 -0.40 6.72 9.98
C ASP A 159 0.83 6.01 9.41
N ALA A 160 0.64 5.09 8.48
CA ALA A 160 1.73 4.31 7.88
C ALA A 160 2.40 5.01 6.68
N GLU A 161 2.26 6.34 6.51
CA GLU A 161 3.02 7.06 5.49
C GLU A 161 4.52 6.83 5.68
N GLY A 162 5.23 6.63 4.59
CA GLY A 162 6.65 6.32 4.60
C GLY A 162 7.00 4.84 4.82
N PHE A 163 6.05 4.02 5.29
CA PHE A 163 6.24 2.58 5.55
C PHE A 163 5.55 1.67 4.53
N LEU A 164 4.69 2.22 3.66
CA LEU A 164 4.04 1.48 2.58
C LEU A 164 5.03 1.25 1.44
N PHE A 165 5.98 0.32 1.62
CA PHE A 165 7.16 0.19 0.77
C PHE A 165 6.79 0.01 -0.71
N PRO A 166 7.39 0.80 -1.63
CA PRO A 166 7.15 0.67 -3.07
C PRO A 166 7.82 -0.60 -3.61
N GLU A 167 7.00 -1.52 -4.15
CA GLU A 167 7.48 -2.80 -4.71
C GLU A 167 6.39 -3.39 -5.62
N THR A 168 6.77 -4.43 -6.36
CA THR A 168 5.81 -5.31 -7.03
C THR A 168 5.58 -6.55 -6.17
N TYR A 169 4.42 -6.58 -5.54
CA TYR A 169 4.00 -7.68 -4.67
C TYR A 169 3.34 -8.79 -5.48
N LEU A 170 3.61 -10.03 -5.09
CA LEU A 170 2.89 -11.20 -5.57
C LEU A 170 2.01 -11.71 -4.41
N LEU A 171 0.72 -11.43 -4.47
CA LEU A 171 -0.24 -11.68 -3.40
C LEU A 171 -1.40 -12.56 -3.91
N PRO A 172 -2.00 -13.39 -3.06
CA PRO A 172 -3.27 -14.03 -3.37
C PRO A 172 -4.32 -12.95 -3.73
N LYS A 173 -5.17 -13.22 -4.71
CA LYS A 173 -6.26 -12.29 -5.05
C LYS A 173 -7.22 -12.19 -3.87
N PRO A 174 -7.51 -10.97 -3.41
CA PRO A 174 -8.54 -10.76 -2.40
C PRO A 174 -9.91 -11.21 -2.90
N ARG A 175 -10.75 -11.61 -1.97
CA ARG A 175 -12.10 -12.05 -2.30
C ARG A 175 -13.05 -10.88 -2.40
N THR A 176 -14.10 -11.09 -3.15
CA THR A 176 -15.22 -10.16 -3.22
C THR A 176 -16.37 -10.65 -2.32
N PRO A 177 -16.97 -9.78 -1.49
CA PRO A 177 -16.63 -8.36 -1.34
C PRO A 177 -15.31 -8.15 -0.61
N LEU A 178 -14.58 -7.09 -0.98
CA LEU A 178 -13.37 -6.65 -0.27
C LEU A 178 -13.76 -6.17 1.13
N ASP A 179 -12.94 -6.49 2.12
CA ASP A 179 -13.17 -6.15 3.52
C ASP A 179 -11.91 -5.60 4.21
N ARG A 180 -12.06 -5.20 5.48
CA ARG A 180 -10.97 -4.65 6.29
C ARG A 180 -9.84 -5.66 6.55
N GLU A 181 -10.13 -6.97 6.64
CA GLU A 181 -9.10 -8.00 6.87
C GLU A 181 -8.14 -8.08 5.69
N GLN A 182 -8.67 -8.01 4.47
CA GLN A 182 -7.86 -7.97 3.25
C GLN A 182 -7.02 -6.70 3.14
N ALA A 183 -7.59 -5.56 3.53
CA ALA A 183 -6.85 -4.30 3.61
C ALA A 183 -5.70 -4.39 4.62
N TRP A 184 -5.94 -5.00 5.80
CA TRP A 184 -4.93 -5.26 6.81
C TRP A 184 -3.80 -6.15 6.29
N ALA A 185 -4.14 -7.28 5.67
CA ALA A 185 -3.15 -8.19 5.09
C ALA A 185 -2.31 -7.51 3.99
N THR A 186 -2.93 -6.70 3.14
CA THR A 186 -2.26 -5.97 2.06
C THR A 186 -1.30 -4.92 2.63
N ALA A 187 -1.74 -4.08 3.55
CA ALA A 187 -0.91 -3.08 4.20
C ALA A 187 0.24 -3.72 5.00
N SER A 188 -0.04 -4.81 5.74
CA SER A 188 0.98 -5.57 6.49
C SER A 188 2.08 -6.12 5.59
N ASN A 189 1.74 -6.59 4.38
CA ASN A 189 2.76 -7.04 3.42
C ASN A 189 3.67 -5.90 2.98
N MET A 190 3.13 -4.69 2.80
CA MET A 190 3.92 -3.51 2.42
C MET A 190 4.87 -3.10 3.54
N VAL A 191 4.38 -3.04 4.78
CA VAL A 191 5.20 -2.66 5.94
C VAL A 191 6.26 -3.72 6.25
N ARG A 192 5.92 -5.02 6.17
CA ARG A 192 6.92 -6.10 6.31
C ARG A 192 8.01 -6.01 5.24
N MET A 193 7.65 -5.63 4.01
CA MET A 193 8.64 -5.42 2.95
C MET A 193 9.56 -4.25 3.26
N PHE A 194 9.03 -3.14 3.82
CA PHE A 194 9.85 -2.03 4.31
C PHE A 194 10.91 -2.52 5.31
N TRP A 195 10.51 -3.22 6.37
CA TRP A 195 11.45 -3.74 7.38
C TRP A 195 12.47 -4.70 6.79
N LYS A 196 12.03 -5.61 5.92
CA LYS A 196 12.92 -6.57 5.25
C LYS A 196 13.96 -5.89 4.35
N LYS A 197 13.54 -4.93 3.53
CA LYS A 197 14.41 -4.23 2.58
C LYS A 197 15.37 -3.25 3.26
N THR A 198 14.98 -2.75 4.42
CA THR A 198 15.78 -1.80 5.21
C THR A 198 16.61 -2.48 6.30
N GLU A 199 16.50 -3.78 6.48
CA GLU A 199 17.20 -4.55 7.53
C GLU A 199 18.72 -4.27 7.56
N ALA A 200 19.38 -4.22 6.40
CA ALA A 200 20.79 -3.93 6.28
C ALA A 200 21.16 -2.52 6.78
N LEU A 201 20.24 -1.54 6.72
CA LEU A 201 20.47 -0.19 7.22
C LEU A 201 20.44 -0.15 8.74
N TRP A 202 19.48 -0.86 9.36
CA TRP A 202 19.32 -0.91 10.82
C TRP A 202 20.44 -1.70 11.50
N ASN A 203 20.95 -2.73 10.83
CA ASN A 203 22.03 -3.58 11.34
C ASN A 203 23.42 -2.99 11.09
N ASP A 204 23.54 -1.84 10.42
CA ASP A 204 24.82 -1.15 10.25
C ASP A 204 25.27 -0.51 11.57
N PRO A 205 26.42 -0.90 12.15
CA PRO A 205 26.91 -0.31 13.39
C PRO A 205 27.12 1.22 13.32
N SER A 206 27.27 1.76 12.09
CA SER A 206 27.40 3.21 11.90
C SER A 206 26.05 3.95 12.08
N PHE A 207 24.92 3.26 12.02
CA PHE A 207 23.59 3.85 12.18
C PHE A 207 23.43 4.51 13.55
N VAL A 208 23.71 3.76 14.61
CA VAL A 208 23.62 4.26 16.00
C VAL A 208 24.60 5.41 16.24
N LYS A 209 25.83 5.32 15.71
CA LYS A 209 26.83 6.40 15.82
C LYS A 209 26.42 7.66 15.08
N LYS A 210 25.92 7.53 13.85
CA LYS A 210 25.47 8.66 13.03
C LYS A 210 24.24 9.34 13.64
N SER A 211 23.27 8.57 14.13
CA SER A 211 22.09 9.11 14.80
C SER A 211 22.45 9.87 16.09
N ALA A 212 23.41 9.39 16.87
CA ALA A 212 23.88 10.06 18.09
C ALA A 212 24.66 11.37 17.79
N VAL A 213 25.48 11.41 16.73
CA VAL A 213 26.21 12.61 16.30
C VAL A 213 25.24 13.65 15.75
N SER A 214 24.26 13.24 14.94
CA SER A 214 23.24 14.14 14.41
C SER A 214 22.41 14.79 15.53
N ARG A 215 22.01 14.02 16.56
CA ARG A 215 21.29 14.55 17.73
C ARG A 215 22.09 15.62 18.50
N LYS A 216 23.39 15.41 18.70
CA LYS A 216 24.24 16.40 19.38
C LYS A 216 24.37 17.71 18.59
N SER A 217 24.59 17.61 17.28
CA SER A 217 24.76 18.80 16.44
C SER A 217 23.45 19.61 16.30
N GLU A 218 22.30 18.94 16.29
CA GLU A 218 20.99 19.60 16.18
C GLU A 218 20.52 20.19 17.51
N ALA A 219 20.73 19.49 18.62
CA ALA A 219 20.48 20.06 19.96
C ALA A 219 21.33 21.31 20.22
N SER A 220 22.59 21.33 19.73
CA SER A 220 23.43 22.52 19.78
C SER A 220 22.91 23.61 18.85
N ALA A 221 22.51 23.30 17.63
CA ALA A 221 21.96 24.27 16.68
C ALA A 221 20.60 24.82 17.12
N GLU A 222 19.72 23.99 17.71
CA GLU A 222 18.48 24.48 18.34
C GLU A 222 18.71 25.37 19.55
N ALA A 223 19.71 25.05 20.36
CA ALA A 223 20.10 25.90 21.49
C ALA A 223 20.64 27.23 21.00
N GLU A 224 21.53 27.24 20.00
CA GLU A 224 22.06 28.47 19.38
C GLU A 224 20.98 29.28 18.67
N ALA A 225 20.05 28.62 17.96
CA ALA A 225 18.93 29.30 17.31
C ALA A 225 17.99 29.95 18.35
N ARG A 226 17.76 29.32 19.49
CA ARG A 226 16.97 29.89 20.58
C ARG A 226 17.68 31.09 21.23
N VAL A 227 19.00 31.06 21.41
CA VAL A 227 19.80 32.19 21.94
C VAL A 227 19.76 33.36 20.93
N ASN A 228 19.97 33.11 19.66
CA ASN A 228 19.92 34.13 18.60
C ASN A 228 18.51 34.71 18.35
N ALA A 229 17.45 33.93 18.59
CA ALA A 229 16.06 34.42 18.47
C ALA A 229 15.68 35.38 19.62
N THR A 230 16.32 35.28 20.79
CA THR A 230 16.14 36.21 21.90
C THR A 230 16.85 37.54 21.68
N ASP A 231 17.95 37.54 20.90
CA ASP A 231 18.76 38.77 20.66
C ASP A 231 18.29 39.55 19.40
N LEU A 232 17.40 38.99 18.54
CA LEU A 232 16.93 39.58 17.29
C LEU A 232 15.55 40.24 17.40
N VAL A 233 15.08 40.63 18.58
CA VAL A 233 13.91 41.51 18.72
C VAL A 233 14.36 42.97 18.58
N GLY A 234 14.88 43.33 17.41
CA GLY A 234 15.11 44.67 16.95
C GLY A 234 14.16 45.04 15.78
N PRO A 235 13.78 46.34 15.64
CA PRO A 235 12.69 46.74 14.73
C PRO A 235 13.00 46.67 13.22
N ASP A 236 14.16 46.18 12.80
CA ASP A 236 14.65 46.30 11.41
C ASP A 236 14.55 45.01 10.60
N ALA A 237 13.93 43.95 11.11
CA ALA A 237 13.87 42.63 10.44
C ALA A 237 12.84 42.51 9.30
N LYS A 238 12.11 43.61 8.94
CA LYS A 238 11.08 43.57 7.89
C LYS A 238 11.59 43.70 6.46
N ALA A 239 12.86 44.03 6.24
CA ALA A 239 13.39 44.33 4.91
C ALA A 239 14.13 43.16 4.24
N ALA A 240 14.59 42.15 4.97
CA ALA A 240 15.40 41.05 4.42
C ALA A 240 14.56 39.89 3.84
N ASP A 241 13.31 39.76 4.23
CA ASP A 241 12.44 38.63 3.86
C ASP A 241 11.82 38.72 2.44
N ALA A 242 11.88 39.88 1.83
CA ALA A 242 11.29 40.12 0.49
C ALA A 242 12.17 39.65 -0.67
N ALA A 243 13.45 39.36 -0.45
CA ALA A 243 14.40 39.00 -1.51
C ALA A 243 14.54 37.48 -1.74
N SER A 244 14.04 36.65 -0.84
CA SER A 244 14.20 35.19 -0.88
C SER A 244 13.07 34.42 -1.58
N ALA A 245 12.06 35.06 -2.09
CA ALA A 245 11.03 34.41 -2.90
C ALA A 245 11.58 34.07 -4.30
N VAL A 246 12.36 33.00 -4.38
CA VAL A 246 12.72 32.37 -5.65
C VAL A 246 11.49 31.64 -6.17
N PRO A 247 11.02 31.96 -7.40
CA PRO A 247 9.92 31.16 -7.97
C PRO A 247 10.39 29.77 -8.28
N LEU A 248 9.66 28.87 -7.75
CA LEU A 248 9.47 27.44 -7.87
C LEU A 248 10.08 26.83 -9.12
N SER A 249 11.01 25.92 -8.91
CA SER A 249 11.30 24.87 -9.90
C SER A 249 10.02 24.06 -10.12
N PRO A 250 9.62 23.79 -11.37
CA PRO A 250 8.56 22.82 -11.60
C PRO A 250 9.08 21.47 -11.14
N GLY A 251 8.66 21.05 -9.94
CA GLY A 251 8.89 19.73 -9.45
C GLY A 251 8.49 18.71 -10.50
N ALA A 252 9.28 17.69 -10.68
CA ALA A 252 9.06 16.60 -11.61
C ALA A 252 7.74 15.88 -11.29
N ALA A 253 6.63 16.45 -11.75
CA ALA A 253 5.36 15.77 -11.82
C ALA A 253 5.41 14.86 -13.05
N GLY A 254 5.70 13.59 -12.82
CA GLY A 254 5.31 12.48 -13.67
C GLY A 254 5.80 12.49 -15.10
N ALA A 255 7.06 12.09 -15.34
CA ALA A 255 7.46 11.58 -16.63
C ALA A 255 6.96 10.15 -16.81
N GLY A 256 5.75 10.02 -17.33
CA GLY A 256 5.21 8.82 -17.94
C GLY A 256 4.69 9.20 -19.30
N ALA A 257 5.59 9.42 -20.25
CA ALA A 257 5.21 9.74 -21.62
C ALA A 257 5.43 8.56 -22.52
N ASN A 258 4.36 8.12 -23.14
CA ASN A 258 4.42 7.44 -24.42
C ASN A 258 4.54 8.49 -25.53
N ALA A 259 5.51 8.27 -26.40
CA ALA A 259 5.65 8.95 -27.66
C ALA A 259 4.59 8.42 -28.64
N GLY A 260 4.03 9.30 -29.43
CA GLY A 260 3.24 8.96 -30.62
C GLY A 260 2.27 10.02 -31.09
N ASP A 261 2.71 10.78 -32.07
CA ASP A 261 1.99 11.41 -33.19
C ASP A 261 1.00 12.57 -33.05
N ALA A 262 1.49 13.68 -33.59
CA ALA A 262 0.97 14.53 -34.69
C ALA A 262 -0.34 15.32 -34.55
N ALA A 263 -0.10 16.66 -34.64
CA ALA A 263 -0.86 17.69 -35.40
C ALA A 263 -2.36 17.94 -35.11
N GLY A 264 -2.61 19.21 -34.82
CA GLY A 264 -3.88 19.86 -35.18
C GLY A 264 -4.60 20.53 -34.03
N GLY A 265 -4.72 21.87 -34.16
CA GLY A 265 -5.27 22.81 -33.18
C GLY A 265 -6.69 22.53 -32.69
N GLY A 266 -7.02 23.17 -31.59
CA GLY A 266 -8.40 23.42 -31.21
C GLY A 266 -8.75 22.96 -29.79
N GLN A 267 -8.96 23.98 -28.98
CA GLN A 267 -9.85 24.03 -27.81
C GLN A 267 -9.87 22.86 -26.80
N ASN A 268 -9.36 23.14 -25.62
CA ASN A 268 -9.43 22.34 -24.40
C ASN A 268 -10.88 22.14 -23.92
N SER A 269 -11.35 20.92 -24.00
CA SER A 269 -12.38 20.41 -23.10
C SER A 269 -11.96 19.01 -22.65
N LEU A 270 -11.88 18.82 -21.32
CA LEU A 270 -11.59 17.56 -20.65
C LEU A 270 -12.65 16.50 -21.00
N PRO A 271 -12.28 15.26 -21.28
CA PRO A 271 -13.25 14.19 -21.45
C PRO A 271 -13.78 13.73 -20.09
N ALA A 272 -15.10 13.66 -19.99
CA ALA A 272 -15.86 13.03 -18.91
C ALA A 272 -15.62 11.51 -18.90
N LEU A 273 -15.59 10.94 -17.70
CA LEU A 273 -15.54 9.50 -17.45
C LEU A 273 -16.80 8.81 -18.05
N PRO A 274 -16.69 7.62 -18.63
CA PRO A 274 -17.84 6.88 -19.12
C PRO A 274 -18.66 6.31 -17.95
N THR A 275 -19.93 6.67 -17.92
CA THR A 275 -20.98 6.02 -17.12
C THR A 275 -21.32 4.66 -17.70
N PRO A 276 -21.62 3.63 -16.88
CA PRO A 276 -22.08 2.33 -17.39
C PRO A 276 -23.51 2.43 -17.92
N ALA A 277 -23.73 1.79 -19.06
CA ALA A 277 -25.01 1.71 -19.77
C ALA A 277 -26.07 0.98 -18.93
N THR A 278 -27.25 1.61 -18.80
CA THR A 278 -28.50 0.99 -18.35
C THR A 278 -29.30 0.51 -19.58
N PRO A 279 -29.97 -0.63 -19.54
CA PRO A 279 -30.79 -1.07 -20.66
C PRO A 279 -32.13 -0.33 -20.74
N GLU A 280 -32.53 0.00 -21.95
CA GLU A 280 -33.77 0.67 -22.32
C GLU A 280 -35.03 -0.15 -22.01
N GLY A 281 -36.08 0.58 -21.67
CA GLY A 281 -37.44 0.17 -21.99
C GLY A 281 -38.48 0.37 -20.89
N GLN A 282 -39.15 1.51 -20.83
CA GLN A 282 -40.60 1.68 -20.92
C GLN A 282 -41.05 3.07 -20.48
N THR A 283 -41.62 3.78 -21.41
CA THR A 283 -42.34 5.06 -21.29
C THR A 283 -43.66 4.91 -20.53
N LEU A 284 -44.07 5.92 -19.76
CA LEU A 284 -45.37 6.58 -19.62
C LEU A 284 -45.39 7.63 -18.51
N PRO A 285 -46.41 8.56 -18.38
CA PRO A 285 -46.25 9.93 -18.84
C PRO A 285 -46.28 10.98 -17.69
N ALA A 286 -46.06 12.23 -18.10
CA ALA A 286 -46.09 13.41 -17.27
C ALA A 286 -47.45 13.70 -16.62
N ASP A 287 -47.47 14.21 -15.40
CA ASP A 287 -48.45 15.22 -14.99
C ASP A 287 -47.91 16.21 -13.95
N ASN A 288 -48.27 17.45 -14.21
CA ASN A 288 -48.02 18.68 -13.45
C ASN A 288 -48.68 18.65 -12.07
N ASP A 289 -48.07 19.25 -11.06
CA ASP A 289 -48.54 20.45 -10.37
C ASP A 289 -47.78 20.69 -9.05
N ASN A 290 -47.21 21.86 -8.94
CA ASN A 290 -46.79 22.58 -7.71
C ASN A 290 -48.04 23.29 -7.15
N PRO A 291 -48.17 23.84 -5.91
CA PRO A 291 -47.17 24.24 -4.92
C PRO A 291 -47.59 24.04 -3.44
N HIS A 292 -46.74 24.24 -2.48
CA HIS A 292 -46.86 25.14 -1.33
C HIS A 292 -45.94 24.78 -0.15
N LYS A 293 -45.30 25.85 0.35
CA LYS A 293 -44.63 26.08 1.63
C LYS A 293 -45.38 25.46 2.82
N ALA A 294 -44.66 24.99 3.83
CA ALA A 294 -44.85 25.46 5.22
C ALA A 294 -43.82 24.79 6.17
N ASN A 295 -43.27 25.62 7.04
CA ASN A 295 -42.63 25.40 8.32
C ASN A 295 -43.33 24.34 9.17
N THR A 296 -42.57 23.53 9.92
CA THR A 296 -42.98 23.08 11.26
C THR A 296 -41.76 22.59 12.06
N VAL A 297 -41.35 23.35 12.98
CA VAL A 297 -41.09 23.26 14.43
C VAL A 297 -40.89 21.83 14.98
N LEU A 298 -39.71 21.62 15.61
CA LEU A 298 -39.39 20.53 16.51
C LEU A 298 -40.26 20.57 17.79
N PRO A 299 -40.70 19.45 18.34
CA PRO A 299 -41.09 19.40 19.73
C PRO A 299 -40.03 18.76 20.63
N ALA A 300 -39.98 19.30 21.83
CA ALA A 300 -39.11 19.02 22.94
C ALA A 300 -39.28 17.61 23.53
N THR A 301 -38.21 17.14 24.13
CA THR A 301 -38.06 15.98 25.03
C THR A 301 -39.03 16.05 26.25
N PRO A 302 -39.46 14.90 26.75
CA PRO A 302 -39.78 14.78 28.18
C PRO A 302 -38.74 13.95 28.92
N GLU A 303 -38.40 14.48 30.09
CA GLU A 303 -37.53 13.89 31.11
C GLU A 303 -38.14 12.63 31.76
N GLY A 304 -37.23 11.72 32.15
CA GLY A 304 -37.37 10.96 33.38
C GLY A 304 -37.97 9.57 33.28
N GLN A 305 -37.11 8.56 33.11
CA GLN A 305 -37.29 7.28 33.80
C GLN A 305 -35.93 6.57 33.98
N THR A 306 -35.55 6.45 35.26
CA THR A 306 -34.44 5.64 35.75
C THR A 306 -34.76 4.16 35.59
N LEU A 307 -33.89 3.40 34.92
CA LEU A 307 -33.86 1.94 34.90
C LEU A 307 -32.61 1.41 35.65
N PRO A 308 -32.71 0.23 36.31
CA PRO A 308 -31.74 -0.21 37.29
C PRO A 308 -30.46 -0.76 36.69
N ALA A 309 -29.36 -0.63 37.46
CA ALA A 309 -28.05 -1.11 37.18
C ALA A 309 -28.00 -2.61 36.80
N GLY A 310 -27.80 -2.88 35.52
CA GLY A 310 -27.42 -4.20 34.98
C GLY A 310 -25.92 -4.38 35.07
N LYS A 311 -25.51 -5.49 35.67
CA LYS A 311 -24.12 -5.91 35.88
C LYS A 311 -23.30 -5.81 34.58
N ALA A 312 -22.17 -5.15 34.65
CA ALA A 312 -21.15 -5.12 33.62
C ALA A 312 -20.69 -6.57 33.31
N GLN A 313 -21.02 -7.06 32.14
CA GLN A 313 -20.38 -8.24 31.57
C GLN A 313 -19.10 -7.77 30.89
N THR A 314 -17.98 -8.28 31.36
CA THR A 314 -16.66 -8.20 30.74
C THR A 314 -16.75 -8.68 29.30
N PRO A 315 -16.13 -7.99 28.32
CA PRO A 315 -16.07 -8.51 26.95
C PRO A 315 -15.27 -9.80 26.95
N GLN A 316 -15.90 -10.89 26.58
CA GLN A 316 -15.20 -12.15 26.28
C GLN A 316 -14.28 -11.88 25.08
N SER A 317 -13.00 -12.17 25.30
CA SER A 317 -12.00 -12.23 24.24
C SER A 317 -12.43 -13.28 23.21
N PHE A 318 -12.81 -12.84 22.03
CA PHE A 318 -12.97 -13.68 20.86
C PHE A 318 -11.57 -14.17 20.45
N SER A 319 -11.24 -15.41 20.84
CA SER A 319 -10.18 -16.17 20.21
C SER A 319 -10.72 -16.64 18.85
N GLY A 320 -10.40 -15.91 17.80
CA GLY A 320 -10.60 -16.35 16.42
C GLY A 320 -9.78 -17.61 16.14
N PRO A 321 -10.17 -18.42 15.16
CA PRO A 321 -9.43 -19.62 14.79
C PRO A 321 -8.01 -19.25 14.42
N ALA A 322 -7.04 -19.96 14.98
CA ALA A 322 -5.62 -19.81 14.71
C ALA A 322 -5.40 -19.71 13.18
N ALA A 323 -5.08 -18.52 12.71
CA ALA A 323 -4.52 -18.34 11.38
C ALA A 323 -3.29 -19.23 11.32
N ALA A 324 -3.22 -20.08 10.29
CA ALA A 324 -2.04 -20.87 9.99
C ALA A 324 -0.84 -19.93 10.10
N ALA A 325 0.12 -20.28 10.95
CA ALA A 325 1.29 -19.48 11.24
C ALA A 325 1.90 -19.01 9.92
N ALA A 326 1.74 -17.72 9.62
CA ALA A 326 2.53 -17.06 8.60
C ALA A 326 3.99 -17.28 9.01
N PRO A 327 4.89 -17.62 8.09
CA PRO A 327 6.30 -17.75 8.43
C PRO A 327 6.70 -16.45 9.17
N GLU A 328 7.27 -16.60 10.34
CA GLU A 328 7.82 -15.50 11.13
C GLU A 328 8.75 -14.71 10.20
N GLY A 329 8.25 -13.60 9.71
CA GLY A 329 9.08 -12.64 8.99
C GLY A 329 10.13 -12.10 9.95
N PRO A 330 11.28 -11.60 9.46
CA PRO A 330 12.26 -10.98 10.31
C PRO A 330 11.53 -9.93 11.15
N GLY A 331 11.53 -10.14 12.47
CA GLY A 331 10.93 -9.22 13.43
C GLY A 331 11.52 -7.83 13.20
N SER A 332 10.71 -6.80 13.36
CA SER A 332 11.25 -5.45 13.57
C SER A 332 12.42 -5.55 14.53
N PRO A 333 13.59 -4.94 14.22
CA PRO A 333 14.73 -5.00 15.11
C PRO A 333 14.29 -4.48 16.48
N ALA A 334 14.51 -5.27 17.52
CA ALA A 334 14.02 -5.02 18.88
C ALA A 334 14.57 -3.72 19.54
N GLU A 335 15.45 -2.99 18.87
CA GLU A 335 16.16 -1.81 19.40
C GLU A 335 16.41 -0.71 18.33
N VAL A 336 15.50 -0.46 17.40
CA VAL A 336 15.65 0.74 16.55
C VAL A 336 15.33 1.97 17.38
N ASP A 337 16.29 2.89 17.48
CA ASP A 337 16.06 4.21 18.04
C ASP A 337 14.92 4.89 17.26
N GLU A 338 13.77 5.07 17.92
CA GLU A 338 12.57 5.61 17.31
C GLU A 338 12.80 6.99 16.68
N ASP A 339 13.54 7.86 17.35
CA ASP A 339 13.83 9.20 16.83
C ASP A 339 14.71 9.13 15.57
N ALA A 340 15.72 8.26 15.56
CA ALA A 340 16.55 8.04 14.38
C ALA A 340 15.74 7.48 13.21
N LEU A 341 14.82 6.54 13.48
CA LEU A 341 13.90 6.00 12.49
C LEU A 341 13.01 7.09 11.91
N ARG A 342 12.36 7.89 12.79
CA ARG A 342 11.49 9.00 12.37
C ARG A 342 12.23 9.96 11.44
N ARG A 343 13.41 10.39 11.83
CA ARG A 343 14.25 11.33 11.06
C ARG A 343 14.66 10.75 9.72
N LEU A 344 15.09 9.49 9.71
CA LEU A 344 15.50 8.83 8.47
C LEU A 344 14.34 8.73 7.47
N VAL A 345 13.18 8.25 7.90
CA VAL A 345 12.03 8.04 7.00
C VAL A 345 11.51 9.39 6.49
N ILE A 346 11.44 10.42 7.34
CA ILE A 346 11.05 11.76 6.93
C ILE A 346 12.04 12.29 5.88
N LEU A 347 13.34 12.29 6.17
CA LEU A 347 14.37 12.81 5.25
C LEU A 347 14.35 12.04 3.92
N ALA A 348 14.23 10.72 3.97
CA ALA A 348 14.14 9.89 2.76
C ALA A 348 12.93 10.26 1.90
N SER A 349 11.77 10.56 2.53
CA SER A 349 10.57 10.97 1.80
C SER A 349 10.74 12.34 1.12
N LEU A 350 11.50 13.26 1.72
CA LEU A 350 11.87 14.53 1.09
C LEU A 350 12.76 14.29 -0.13
N VAL A 351 13.84 13.50 0.03
CA VAL A 351 14.78 13.17 -1.04
C VAL A 351 14.06 12.49 -2.22
N GLU A 352 13.15 11.56 -1.92
CA GLU A 352 12.36 10.84 -2.94
C GLU A 352 11.52 11.80 -3.80
N LYS A 353 10.95 12.84 -3.17
CA LYS A 353 10.10 13.82 -3.88
C LYS A 353 10.90 14.89 -4.63
N GLU A 354 12.17 15.11 -4.30
CA GLU A 354 13.00 16.13 -4.95
C GLU A 354 13.73 15.61 -6.19
N THR A 355 14.16 14.35 -6.21
CA THR A 355 14.89 13.83 -7.37
C THR A 355 14.60 12.36 -7.63
N GLY A 356 14.31 12.07 -8.91
CA GLY A 356 14.27 10.70 -9.44
C GLY A 356 15.64 10.18 -9.90
N LEU A 357 16.69 11.02 -9.89
CA LEU A 357 18.00 10.66 -10.41
C LEU A 357 18.87 9.95 -9.37
N PRO A 358 19.28 8.70 -9.61
CA PRO A 358 20.06 7.92 -8.63
C PRO A 358 21.34 8.61 -8.16
N GLY A 359 22.05 9.30 -9.06
CA GLY A 359 23.30 10.00 -8.75
C GLY A 359 23.15 11.25 -7.91
N GLU A 360 21.97 11.80 -7.77
CA GLU A 360 21.71 13.05 -7.05
C GLU A 360 21.13 12.85 -5.67
N ARG A 361 20.52 11.69 -5.37
CA ARG A 361 19.86 11.45 -4.07
C ARG A 361 20.80 11.72 -2.89
N GLY A 362 22.04 11.27 -2.96
CA GLY A 362 23.06 11.56 -1.93
C GLY A 362 23.39 13.05 -1.79
N LEU A 363 23.47 13.78 -2.93
CA LEU A 363 23.72 15.23 -2.93
C LEU A 363 22.54 16.00 -2.33
N VAL A 364 21.32 15.68 -2.74
CA VAL A 364 20.09 16.30 -2.19
C VAL A 364 19.97 16.02 -0.69
N ALA A 365 20.18 14.76 -0.28
CA ALA A 365 20.20 14.40 1.14
C ALA A 365 21.26 15.19 1.93
N GLY A 366 22.45 15.40 1.36
CA GLY A 366 23.51 16.20 1.92
C GLY A 366 23.12 17.69 2.09
N VAL A 367 22.44 18.27 1.09
CA VAL A 367 21.92 19.67 1.21
C VAL A 367 20.94 19.76 2.38
N PHE A 368 19.98 18.86 2.48
CA PHE A 368 19.02 18.86 3.59
C PHE A 368 19.71 18.66 4.96
N ALA A 369 20.65 17.72 5.05
CA ALA A 369 21.43 17.50 6.28
C ALA A 369 22.24 18.75 6.68
N ASN A 370 22.86 19.45 5.72
CA ASN A 370 23.59 20.69 5.98
C ASN A 370 22.66 21.82 6.44
N ARG A 371 21.49 21.99 5.79
CA ARG A 371 20.49 22.98 6.19
C ARG A 371 19.98 22.71 7.61
N LEU A 372 19.64 21.45 7.93
CA LEU A 372 19.22 21.05 9.28
C LEU A 372 20.29 21.38 10.33
N ARG A 373 21.56 21.05 10.05
CA ARG A 373 22.70 21.35 10.96
C ARG A 373 22.90 22.84 11.18
N LEU A 374 22.57 23.69 10.20
CA LEU A 374 22.69 25.16 10.27
C LEU A 374 21.39 25.85 10.71
N GLY A 375 20.35 25.12 11.08
CA GLY A 375 19.04 25.71 11.46
C GLY A 375 18.32 26.39 10.29
N MET A 376 18.71 26.15 9.04
CA MET A 376 18.09 26.72 7.86
C MET A 376 16.76 26.05 7.56
N LEU A 377 15.81 26.83 7.03
CA LEU A 377 14.56 26.30 6.49
C LEU A 377 14.83 25.34 5.31
N LEU A 378 14.13 24.21 5.24
CA LEU A 378 14.34 23.22 4.19
C LEU A 378 13.79 23.70 2.83
N GLN A 379 12.70 24.45 2.83
CA GLN A 379 12.08 25.06 1.64
C GLN A 379 11.80 24.02 0.53
N CYS A 380 11.22 22.90 0.92
CA CYS A 380 10.89 21.79 0.04
C CYS A 380 9.41 21.89 -0.38
N ASP A 381 9.16 22.19 -1.66
CA ASP A 381 7.81 22.40 -2.23
C ASP A 381 6.86 21.23 -1.99
N PRO A 382 7.26 19.96 -2.17
CA PRO A 382 6.41 18.81 -1.90
C PRO A 382 5.80 18.77 -0.50
N THR A 383 6.44 19.38 0.48
CA THR A 383 5.93 19.44 1.86
C THR A 383 4.67 20.32 1.96
N ILE A 384 4.62 21.41 1.20
CA ILE A 384 3.41 22.26 1.11
C ILE A 384 2.26 21.46 0.51
N VAL A 385 2.53 20.77 -0.60
CA VAL A 385 1.54 19.97 -1.33
C VAL A 385 0.97 18.88 -0.43
N TYR A 386 1.85 18.15 0.28
CA TYR A 386 1.44 17.10 1.20
C TYR A 386 0.55 17.63 2.34
N GLY A 387 0.93 18.75 2.95
CA GLY A 387 0.16 19.34 4.04
C GLY A 387 -1.22 19.87 3.60
N ILE A 388 -1.39 20.28 2.33
CA ILE A 388 -2.70 20.58 1.75
C ILE A 388 -3.49 19.28 1.48
N GLY A 389 -2.79 18.19 1.18
CA GLY A 389 -3.37 16.86 1.00
C GLY A 389 -4.14 16.68 -0.30
N MET A 390 -5.12 15.79 -0.28
CA MET A 390 -5.89 15.35 -1.45
C MET A 390 -6.64 16.47 -2.18
N SER A 391 -6.80 17.63 -1.56
CA SER A 391 -7.47 18.80 -2.16
C SER A 391 -6.55 19.66 -3.05
N PHE A 392 -5.23 19.43 -3.01
CA PHE A 392 -4.29 20.20 -3.82
C PHE A 392 -4.57 20.03 -5.31
N ARG A 393 -4.61 21.16 -6.03
CA ARG A 393 -4.78 21.18 -7.49
C ARG A 393 -3.90 22.27 -8.11
N GLY A 394 -3.19 21.89 -9.16
CA GLY A 394 -2.44 22.82 -10.00
C GLY A 394 -1.08 23.21 -9.43
N ARG A 395 -0.77 24.51 -9.41
CA ARG A 395 0.53 25.06 -8.97
C ARG A 395 0.43 25.62 -7.56
N ILE A 396 1.52 25.54 -6.79
CA ILE A 396 1.64 26.16 -5.48
C ILE A 396 1.49 27.67 -5.64
N ARG A 397 0.63 28.27 -4.85
CA ARG A 397 0.38 29.72 -4.82
C ARG A 397 1.20 30.37 -3.72
N ARG A 398 1.47 31.67 -3.84
CA ARG A 398 2.20 32.46 -2.84
C ARG A 398 1.55 32.34 -1.44
N SER A 399 0.22 32.43 -1.35
CA SER A 399 -0.50 32.27 -0.08
C SER A 399 -0.28 30.90 0.59
N GLN A 400 -0.03 29.85 -0.20
CA GLN A 400 0.27 28.51 0.34
C GLN A 400 1.72 28.39 0.83
N ILE A 401 2.66 29.12 0.19
CA ILE A 401 4.05 29.24 0.67
C ILE A 401 4.09 30.00 1.99
N GLU A 402 3.26 31.05 2.12
CA GLU A 402 3.19 31.92 3.31
C GLU A 402 2.33 31.35 4.44
N ASP A 403 1.63 30.22 4.21
CA ASP A 403 0.72 29.60 5.20
C ASP A 403 1.50 28.90 6.32
N ALA A 404 1.51 29.55 7.47
CA ALA A 404 2.10 28.99 8.70
C ALA A 404 1.18 27.98 9.42
N ASN A 405 -0.10 27.86 9.05
CA ASN A 405 -0.99 26.85 9.63
C ASN A 405 -0.75 25.46 9.04
N ASN A 406 -0.18 25.39 7.83
CA ASN A 406 0.26 24.13 7.27
C ASN A 406 1.53 23.64 7.99
N ARG A 407 1.38 22.72 8.93
CA ARG A 407 2.49 22.19 9.76
C ARG A 407 3.60 21.48 8.96
N TYR A 408 3.30 21.06 7.74
CA TYR A 408 4.28 20.46 6.83
C TYR A 408 5.07 21.52 6.03
N ASN A 409 4.65 22.80 6.05
CA ASN A 409 5.27 23.85 5.26
C ASN A 409 6.70 24.19 5.73
N THR A 410 7.70 23.60 5.11
CA THR A 410 9.12 23.81 5.42
C THR A 410 9.67 25.16 4.97
N TYR A 411 8.85 26.07 4.41
CA TYR A 411 9.14 27.48 4.23
C TYR A 411 8.82 28.31 5.47
N ARG A 412 8.00 27.78 6.39
CA ARG A 412 7.52 28.50 7.59
C ARG A 412 7.95 27.83 8.87
N HIS A 413 8.24 26.54 8.84
CA HIS A 413 8.64 25.73 9.99
C HIS A 413 10.06 25.23 9.80
N ALA A 414 10.94 25.50 10.78
CA ALA A 414 12.31 25.00 10.80
C ALA A 414 12.35 23.51 11.17
N GLY A 415 13.39 22.82 10.73
CA GLY A 415 13.56 21.39 10.99
C GLY A 415 12.81 20.50 10.01
N LEU A 416 12.69 19.22 10.37
CA LEU A 416 11.92 18.23 9.61
C LEU A 416 10.42 18.44 9.81
N PRO A 417 9.58 18.13 8.79
CA PRO A 417 8.14 18.14 8.96
C PRO A 417 7.68 17.08 9.99
N PRO A 418 6.40 17.14 10.45
CA PRO A 418 5.90 16.23 11.49
C PRO A 418 5.94 14.74 11.15
N GLY A 419 5.95 14.42 9.85
CA GLY A 419 5.97 13.05 9.34
C GLY A 419 6.46 12.98 7.90
N PRO A 420 6.65 11.77 7.35
CA PRO A 420 7.01 11.58 5.95
C PRO A 420 5.91 12.08 5.01
N ILE A 421 6.27 12.40 3.77
CA ILE A 421 5.37 12.97 2.76
C ILE A 421 5.12 12.04 1.56
N CYS A 422 5.70 10.87 1.59
CA CYS A 422 5.49 9.78 0.63
C CYS A 422 6.18 8.51 1.13
N SER A 423 5.92 7.40 0.47
CA SER A 423 6.66 6.15 0.67
C SER A 423 7.95 6.15 -0.16
N PRO A 424 9.13 6.29 0.48
CA PRO A 424 10.41 6.35 -0.23
C PRO A 424 10.86 4.97 -0.70
N GLY A 425 11.57 4.93 -1.83
CA GLY A 425 12.29 3.75 -2.29
C GLY A 425 13.56 3.48 -1.48
N LEU A 426 14.16 2.30 -1.67
CA LEU A 426 15.37 1.89 -0.94
C LEU A 426 16.54 2.85 -1.16
N GLU A 427 16.71 3.38 -2.36
CA GLU A 427 17.83 4.27 -2.68
C GLU A 427 17.69 5.65 -2.01
N ALA A 428 16.46 6.16 -1.83
CA ALA A 428 16.23 7.37 -1.06
C ALA A 428 16.51 7.15 0.45
N LEU A 429 16.12 5.98 0.98
CA LEU A 429 16.44 5.57 2.36
C LEU A 429 17.95 5.46 2.58
N LYS A 430 18.69 4.84 1.65
CA LYS A 430 20.16 4.78 1.69
C LYS A 430 20.81 6.16 1.64
N ALA A 431 20.30 7.04 0.77
CA ALA A 431 20.80 8.40 0.65
C ALA A 431 20.56 9.22 1.94
N ALA A 432 19.40 9.09 2.55
CA ALA A 432 19.09 9.73 3.82
C ALA A 432 19.92 9.15 4.99
N PHE A 433 20.21 7.85 4.95
CA PHE A 433 21.07 7.17 5.93
C PHE A 433 22.54 7.62 5.85
N ALA A 434 23.05 7.83 4.64
CA ALA A 434 24.42 8.27 4.37
C ALA A 434 24.41 9.47 3.39
N PRO A 435 24.03 10.67 3.89
CA PRO A 435 24.03 11.88 3.06
C PRO A 435 25.40 12.16 2.48
N GLY A 436 25.46 12.72 1.27
CA GLY A 436 26.71 13.07 0.60
C GLY A 436 27.54 14.07 1.42
N GLY A 437 28.82 13.77 1.59
CA GLY A 437 29.77 14.62 2.33
C GLY A 437 30.24 15.82 1.50
N HIS A 438 29.48 16.91 1.49
CA HIS A 438 29.80 18.15 0.79
C HIS A 438 29.23 19.37 1.54
N ASP A 439 29.58 20.60 1.08
CA ASP A 439 29.14 21.85 1.72
C ASP A 439 28.01 22.55 0.93
N PHE A 440 27.32 21.87 0.02
CA PHE A 440 26.23 22.51 -0.73
C PHE A 440 25.04 22.79 0.19
N LEU A 441 24.44 23.98 -0.01
CA LEU A 441 23.26 24.45 0.72
C LEU A 441 22.06 24.67 -0.19
N TYR A 442 22.28 24.74 -1.51
CA TYR A 442 21.26 25.06 -2.49
C TYR A 442 21.35 24.13 -3.68
N PHE A 443 20.23 23.90 -4.32
CA PHE A 443 20.15 23.25 -5.64
C PHE A 443 19.01 23.87 -6.46
N VAL A 444 19.13 23.83 -7.77
CA VAL A 444 18.12 24.27 -8.73
C VAL A 444 18.21 23.40 -9.98
N ALA A 445 17.10 23.17 -10.67
CA ALA A 445 17.10 22.39 -11.90
C ALA A 445 18.15 22.93 -12.88
N SER A 446 18.94 22.04 -13.49
CA SER A 446 20.05 22.41 -14.40
C SER A 446 19.58 23.02 -15.71
N GLY A 447 18.31 22.81 -16.09
CA GLY A 447 17.73 23.27 -17.35
C GLY A 447 18.27 22.57 -18.61
N THR A 448 19.14 21.57 -18.47
CA THR A 448 19.67 20.75 -19.58
C THR A 448 18.94 19.43 -19.76
N GLY A 449 17.75 19.30 -19.20
CA GLY A 449 16.88 18.14 -19.33
C GLY A 449 17.00 17.11 -18.23
N ALA A 450 18.11 17.04 -17.50
CA ALA A 450 18.24 16.12 -16.38
C ALA A 450 19.13 16.72 -15.28
N GLY A 451 18.66 16.68 -14.02
CA GLY A 451 19.44 16.96 -12.84
C GLY A 451 19.44 18.40 -12.34
N HIS A 452 20.23 18.62 -11.29
CA HIS A 452 20.31 19.87 -10.56
C HIS A 452 21.71 20.45 -10.60
N THR A 453 21.80 21.79 -10.49
CA THR A 453 23.03 22.53 -10.20
C THR A 453 23.06 22.78 -8.71
N PHE A 454 24.11 22.32 -8.03
CA PHE A 454 24.33 22.48 -6.61
C PHE A 454 25.23 23.67 -6.34
N SER A 455 24.94 24.44 -5.27
CA SER A 455 25.67 25.66 -4.89
C SER A 455 25.92 25.71 -3.40
N LYS A 456 27.05 26.32 -3.00
CA LYS A 456 27.43 26.50 -1.57
C LYS A 456 26.88 27.81 -1.02
N THR A 457 26.80 28.85 -1.85
CA THR A 457 26.38 30.19 -1.45
C THR A 457 25.10 30.60 -2.15
N LEU A 458 24.37 31.55 -1.55
CA LEU A 458 23.16 32.13 -2.15
C LEU A 458 23.47 32.82 -3.46
N ASP A 459 24.62 33.50 -3.58
CA ASP A 459 25.03 34.20 -4.82
C ASP A 459 25.25 33.22 -5.98
N GLU A 460 25.93 32.08 -5.71
CA GLU A 460 26.08 31.01 -6.69
C GLU A 460 24.70 30.46 -7.12
N HIS A 461 23.83 30.23 -6.16
CA HIS A 461 22.48 29.76 -6.41
C HIS A 461 21.68 30.75 -7.27
N ASN A 462 21.71 32.05 -6.93
CA ASN A 462 21.02 33.08 -7.68
C ASN A 462 21.53 33.17 -9.14
N ARG A 463 22.84 33.00 -9.35
CA ARG A 463 23.40 32.92 -10.72
C ARG A 463 22.89 31.67 -11.47
N ALA A 464 22.86 30.53 -10.81
CA ALA A 464 22.32 29.29 -11.39
C ALA A 464 20.83 29.45 -11.77
N VAL A 465 20.04 30.08 -10.88
CA VAL A 465 18.61 30.40 -11.15
C VAL A 465 18.47 31.33 -12.34
N GLN A 466 19.30 32.37 -12.47
CA GLN A 466 19.28 33.26 -13.61
C GLN A 466 19.60 32.52 -14.91
N LEU A 467 20.61 31.66 -14.91
CA LEU A 467 20.96 30.81 -16.06
C LEU A 467 19.83 29.87 -16.45
N TYR A 468 19.18 29.27 -15.46
CA TYR A 468 18.00 28.42 -15.69
C TYR A 468 16.85 29.20 -16.35
N ARG A 469 16.57 30.42 -15.88
CA ARG A 469 15.50 31.29 -16.43
C ARG A 469 15.80 31.88 -17.80
N ALA A 470 17.08 32.18 -18.07
CA ALA A 470 17.53 32.78 -19.34
C ALA A 470 17.49 31.76 -20.50
N ARG A 471 17.39 30.50 -20.24
CA ARG A 471 17.32 29.46 -21.29
C ARG A 471 15.98 29.53 -22.01
N PRO A 472 15.96 29.55 -23.37
CA PRO A 472 14.72 29.46 -24.12
C PRO A 472 14.02 28.16 -23.65
N ARG A 473 12.77 28.27 -23.23
CA ARG A 473 11.91 27.09 -23.02
C ARG A 473 11.82 26.42 -24.39
N GLY A 474 12.53 25.29 -24.53
CA GLY A 474 12.72 24.63 -25.81
C GLY A 474 11.40 24.51 -26.55
N GLY A 475 11.35 25.19 -27.69
CA GLY A 475 10.42 24.86 -28.73
C GLY A 475 10.71 23.39 -29.10
N ASN A 476 9.68 22.61 -29.30
CA ASN A 476 9.74 21.33 -29.99
C ASN A 476 10.70 21.46 -31.16
N THR A 477 11.84 20.79 -31.05
CA THR A 477 12.63 20.51 -32.25
C THR A 477 11.90 19.40 -33.00
N PRO A 478 11.71 19.56 -34.33
CA PRO A 478 10.87 18.70 -35.17
C PRO A 478 11.31 17.25 -35.21
#